data_ae5a7e3bc7dae1c986716aa715116470
#
_entry.id   ae5a7e3bc7dae1c986716aa715116470
#
_cell.length_a   1.000
_cell.length_b   1.000
_cell.length_c   1.000
_cell.angle_alpha   90.00
_cell.angle_beta   90.00
_cell.angle_gamma   90.00
#
_symmetry.space_group_name_H-M   'P 1'
#
loop_
_entity.id
_entity.type
_entity.pdbx_description
1 polymer ?
#
loop_
_entity_poly.entity_id
_entity_poly.type
_entity_poly.pdbx_seq_one_letter_code
_entity_poly.pdbx_strand_id
1 'polypeptide(L)'
;MSNANPHLAQPPQVYGCSPGDAALAVILVHGRGQSPEWMRDAVVRRFGRDDLVWHAPAADGQSWYPQRFIAPLEENEPRLTHALAGLDALSGALCEQGFPYESQVLVGFSQGACLCSEFVWRAGRRYRALVAFTGGLIGPPGMHRDIVPGVFNGMPVLFSTWDDDPHVPAQSVRESAQRFAEAGADVTLKIEASDEHGIRDAEIGYARALLSGRQP
;
A
#
# COMPACT_ATOMS: atom_id res chain seq x y z
N MET A 1 21.76 -10.15 -20.32
CA MET A 1 21.68 -9.54 -18.98
C MET A 1 20.53 -10.23 -18.24
N SER A 2 20.73 -10.66 -17.00
CA SER A 2 19.70 -11.39 -16.23
C SER A 2 18.45 -10.53 -16.10
N ASN A 3 17.32 -11.05 -16.55
CA ASN A 3 15.99 -10.43 -16.45
C ASN A 3 15.38 -10.64 -15.03
N ALA A 4 16.23 -10.86 -14.02
CA ALA A 4 15.80 -11.12 -12.66
C ALA A 4 15.21 -9.84 -12.04
N ASN A 5 14.08 -9.99 -11.36
CA ASN A 5 13.44 -8.91 -10.64
C ASN A 5 14.34 -8.42 -9.48
N PRO A 6 14.85 -7.19 -9.49
CA PRO A 6 15.78 -6.70 -8.47
C PRO A 6 15.15 -6.60 -7.08
N HIS A 7 13.82 -6.43 -6.99
CA HIS A 7 13.09 -6.35 -5.71
C HIS A 7 12.83 -7.72 -5.05
N LEU A 8 13.18 -8.82 -5.72
CA LEU A 8 13.11 -10.19 -5.18
C LEU A 8 14.49 -10.74 -4.76
N ALA A 9 15.53 -9.89 -4.76
CA ALA A 9 16.88 -10.33 -4.42
C ALA A 9 17.03 -10.76 -2.95
N GLN A 10 16.15 -10.27 -2.07
CA GLN A 10 16.14 -10.63 -0.66
C GLN A 10 14.72 -11.00 -0.22
N PRO A 11 14.57 -11.95 0.71
CA PRO A 11 13.27 -12.25 1.29
C PRO A 11 12.76 -11.03 2.09
N PRO A 12 11.43 -10.85 2.24
CA PRO A 12 10.88 -9.79 3.08
C PRO A 12 11.29 -10.00 4.54
N GLN A 13 11.54 -8.91 5.24
CA GLN A 13 11.67 -8.96 6.71
C GLN A 13 10.32 -9.25 7.33
N VAL A 14 10.31 -10.05 8.40
CA VAL A 14 9.08 -10.47 9.09
C VAL A 14 9.06 -9.91 10.50
N TYR A 15 7.92 -9.33 10.90
CA TYR A 15 7.70 -8.77 12.23
C TYR A 15 6.34 -9.25 12.78
N GLY A 16 6.13 -9.04 14.08
CA GLY A 16 4.87 -9.40 14.75
C GLY A 16 4.84 -10.82 15.28
N CYS A 17 3.67 -11.44 15.32
CA CYS A 17 3.50 -12.80 15.81
C CYS A 17 3.97 -13.85 14.78
N SER A 18 4.03 -15.11 15.19
CA SER A 18 4.31 -16.20 14.26
C SER A 18 3.16 -16.35 13.25
N PRO A 19 3.42 -16.82 12.02
CA PRO A 19 2.34 -17.05 11.03
C PRO A 19 1.21 -17.94 11.54
N GLY A 20 1.52 -18.94 12.39
CA GLY A 20 0.53 -19.85 12.96
C GLY A 20 -0.41 -19.21 13.98
N ASP A 21 -0.02 -18.10 14.57
CA ASP A 21 -0.80 -17.34 15.56
C ASP A 21 -1.46 -16.09 14.97
N ALA A 22 -1.13 -15.76 13.71
CA ALA A 22 -1.61 -14.54 13.09
C ALA A 22 -3.04 -14.68 12.57
N ALA A 23 -3.88 -13.68 12.89
CA ALA A 23 -5.20 -13.55 12.30
C ALA A 23 -5.15 -12.97 10.88
N LEU A 24 -4.18 -12.09 10.60
CA LEU A 24 -4.01 -11.43 9.31
C LEU A 24 -2.52 -11.33 8.94
N ALA A 25 -2.22 -11.43 7.64
CA ALA A 25 -0.91 -11.11 7.10
C ALA A 25 -0.92 -9.68 6.51
N VAL A 26 0.09 -8.89 6.85
CA VAL A 26 0.24 -7.52 6.36
C VAL A 26 1.45 -7.43 5.44
N ILE A 27 1.25 -6.98 4.20
CA ILE A 27 2.32 -6.58 3.29
C ILE A 27 2.61 -5.10 3.54
N LEU A 28 3.82 -4.81 4.05
CA LEU A 28 4.21 -3.50 4.56
C LEU A 28 5.28 -2.86 3.66
N VAL A 29 4.91 -1.83 2.91
CA VAL A 29 5.71 -1.29 1.79
C VAL A 29 6.23 0.11 2.13
N HIS A 30 7.57 0.25 2.17
CA HIS A 30 8.24 1.50 2.53
C HIS A 30 8.21 2.55 1.42
N GLY A 31 8.41 3.82 1.78
CA GLY A 31 8.58 4.94 0.86
C GLY A 31 9.98 4.97 0.21
N ARG A 32 10.16 5.89 -0.74
CA ARG A 32 11.46 6.13 -1.39
C ARG A 32 12.51 6.57 -0.37
N GLY A 33 13.72 6.02 -0.47
CA GLY A 33 14.83 6.32 0.43
C GLY A 33 14.68 5.74 1.85
N GLN A 34 13.65 4.89 2.06
CA GLN A 34 13.39 4.25 3.34
C GLN A 34 13.65 2.74 3.29
N SER A 35 13.37 2.04 4.37
CA SER A 35 13.62 0.62 4.52
C SER A 35 12.50 -0.10 5.28
N PRO A 36 12.49 -1.45 5.29
CA PRO A 36 11.61 -2.23 6.15
C PRO A 36 11.71 -1.86 7.63
N GLU A 37 12.91 -1.57 8.14
CA GLU A 37 13.13 -1.16 9.54
C GLU A 37 12.48 0.18 9.84
N TRP A 38 12.55 1.14 8.91
CA TRP A 38 11.85 2.41 9.05
C TRP A 38 10.34 2.18 9.19
N MET A 39 9.74 1.34 8.33
CA MET A 39 8.33 1.00 8.43
C MET A 39 7.97 0.25 9.71
N ARG A 40 8.85 -0.64 10.20
CA ARG A 40 8.65 -1.28 11.51
C ARG A 40 8.51 -0.21 12.60
N ASP A 41 9.40 0.78 12.62
CA ASP A 41 9.42 1.80 13.67
C ASP A 41 8.27 2.82 13.49
N ALA A 42 7.97 3.19 12.25
CA ALA A 42 6.92 4.16 11.93
C ALA A 42 5.49 3.58 12.04
N VAL A 43 5.29 2.28 11.81
CA VAL A 43 3.98 1.65 11.75
C VAL A 43 3.84 0.52 12.75
N VAL A 44 4.62 -0.56 12.64
CA VAL A 44 4.40 -1.80 13.42
C VAL A 44 4.42 -1.54 14.92
N ARG A 45 5.42 -0.80 15.42
CA ARG A 45 5.55 -0.48 16.85
C ARG A 45 4.42 0.40 17.39
N ARG A 46 3.82 1.22 16.53
CA ARG A 46 2.72 2.12 16.90
C ARG A 46 1.35 1.46 16.74
N PHE A 47 1.28 0.34 16.01
CA PHE A 47 0.01 -0.29 15.65
C PHE A 47 -0.68 -0.97 16.85
N GLY A 48 0.08 -1.52 17.80
CA GLY A 48 -0.43 -2.06 19.06
C GLY A 48 -1.41 -3.23 18.89
N ARG A 49 -1.15 -4.12 17.92
CA ARG A 49 -1.83 -5.40 17.71
C ARG A 49 -0.80 -6.53 17.65
N ASP A 50 -1.04 -7.58 18.39
CA ASP A 50 -0.18 -8.75 18.55
C ASP A 50 -0.63 -9.98 17.74
N ASP A 51 -1.75 -9.87 17.05
CA ASP A 51 -2.35 -10.90 16.20
C ASP A 51 -2.07 -10.69 14.68
N LEU A 52 -1.06 -9.89 14.35
CA LEU A 52 -0.66 -9.61 12.97
C LEU A 52 0.76 -10.14 12.68
N VAL A 53 0.94 -10.75 11.51
CA VAL A 53 2.26 -10.99 10.94
C VAL A 53 2.51 -9.99 9.80
N TRP A 54 3.65 -9.30 9.84
CA TRP A 54 4.02 -8.25 8.91
C TRP A 54 5.15 -8.71 8.01
N HIS A 55 4.96 -8.66 6.72
CA HIS A 55 5.95 -8.97 5.71
C HIS A 55 6.38 -7.69 5.00
N ALA A 56 7.61 -7.24 5.25
CA ALA A 56 8.15 -5.99 4.75
C ALA A 56 9.23 -6.26 3.69
N PRO A 57 8.89 -6.23 2.39
CA PRO A 57 9.86 -6.34 1.32
C PRO A 57 10.73 -5.07 1.23
N ALA A 58 11.95 -5.23 0.71
CA ALA A 58 12.89 -4.14 0.48
C ALA A 58 13.00 -3.81 -1.01
N ALA A 59 12.90 -2.52 -1.36
CA ALA A 59 13.19 -2.08 -2.71
C ALA A 59 14.70 -2.08 -2.98
N ASP A 60 15.10 -2.58 -4.13
CA ASP A 60 16.47 -2.42 -4.62
C ASP A 60 16.83 -0.93 -4.73
N GLY A 61 17.97 -0.54 -4.12
CA GLY A 61 18.39 0.86 -4.06
C GLY A 61 17.40 1.77 -3.32
N GLN A 62 16.59 1.24 -2.41
CA GLN A 62 15.60 1.96 -1.62
C GLN A 62 14.55 2.72 -2.48
N SER A 63 14.29 2.26 -3.71
CA SER A 63 13.30 2.88 -4.59
C SER A 63 12.59 1.83 -5.44
N TRP A 64 11.27 1.80 -5.39
CA TRP A 64 10.44 0.86 -6.14
C TRP A 64 10.44 1.17 -7.65
N TYR A 65 10.39 2.47 -7.99
CA TYR A 65 10.41 2.97 -9.36
C TYR A 65 11.05 4.36 -9.41
N PRO A 66 11.64 4.79 -10.58
CA PRO A 66 12.57 5.93 -10.60
C PRO A 66 11.91 7.31 -10.48
N GLN A 67 10.79 7.55 -11.16
CA GLN A 67 10.17 8.88 -11.24
C GLN A 67 9.12 9.12 -10.15
N ARG A 68 8.46 10.29 -10.18
CA ARG A 68 7.31 10.58 -9.31
C ARG A 68 6.14 9.69 -9.70
N PHE A 69 5.26 9.39 -8.74
CA PHE A 69 4.07 8.57 -9.00
C PHE A 69 3.09 9.21 -10.00
N ILE A 70 3.10 10.53 -10.14
CA ILE A 70 2.29 11.29 -11.12
C ILE A 70 2.94 11.42 -12.50
N ALA A 71 4.12 10.86 -12.73
CA ALA A 71 4.76 10.81 -14.04
C ALA A 71 4.05 9.81 -14.97
N PRO A 72 4.22 9.93 -16.29
CA PRO A 72 3.83 8.89 -17.24
C PRO A 72 4.33 7.51 -16.82
N LEU A 73 3.48 6.47 -16.96
CA LEU A 73 3.80 5.12 -16.48
C LEU A 73 5.09 4.57 -17.10
N GLU A 74 5.29 4.84 -18.38
CA GLU A 74 6.47 4.40 -19.17
C GLU A 74 7.79 4.92 -18.61
N GLU A 75 7.80 6.08 -17.95
CA GLU A 75 8.99 6.61 -17.29
C GLU A 75 9.39 5.86 -16.02
N ASN A 76 8.47 5.06 -15.49
CA ASN A 76 8.68 4.23 -14.31
C ASN A 76 9.02 2.77 -14.66
N GLU A 77 8.95 2.40 -15.94
CA GLU A 77 9.28 1.04 -16.41
C GLU A 77 10.79 0.83 -16.64
N PRO A 78 11.31 -0.38 -16.51
CA PRO A 78 10.60 -1.62 -16.15
C PRO A 78 10.46 -1.82 -14.62
N ARG A 79 10.95 -0.90 -13.80
CA ARG A 79 11.01 -1.08 -12.34
C ARG A 79 9.63 -1.14 -11.68
N LEU A 80 8.66 -0.37 -12.20
CA LEU A 80 7.27 -0.44 -11.72
C LEU A 80 6.68 -1.83 -11.94
N THR A 81 6.84 -2.39 -13.14
CA THR A 81 6.41 -3.77 -13.42
C THR A 81 7.10 -4.79 -12.50
N HIS A 82 8.40 -4.63 -12.24
CA HIS A 82 9.14 -5.50 -11.32
C HIS A 82 8.63 -5.38 -9.88
N ALA A 83 8.37 -4.16 -9.41
CA ALA A 83 7.85 -3.94 -8.06
C ALA A 83 6.46 -4.55 -7.86
N LEU A 84 5.56 -4.36 -8.83
CA LEU A 84 4.22 -4.96 -8.82
C LEU A 84 4.28 -6.50 -8.85
N ALA A 85 5.14 -7.07 -9.69
CA ALA A 85 5.36 -8.52 -9.75
C ALA A 85 5.94 -9.06 -8.43
N GLY A 86 6.78 -8.28 -7.74
CA GLY A 86 7.29 -8.63 -6.42
C GLY A 86 6.18 -8.70 -5.35
N LEU A 87 5.26 -7.74 -5.37
CA LEU A 87 4.10 -7.77 -4.46
C LEU A 87 3.14 -8.92 -4.79
N ASP A 88 2.93 -9.21 -6.08
CA ASP A 88 2.06 -10.33 -6.49
C ASP A 88 2.65 -11.68 -6.06
N ALA A 89 3.96 -11.88 -6.24
CA ALA A 89 4.66 -13.08 -5.78
C ALA A 89 4.58 -13.24 -4.25
N LEU A 90 4.77 -12.16 -3.49
CA LEU A 90 4.64 -12.19 -2.03
C LEU A 90 3.21 -12.51 -1.61
N SER A 91 2.22 -11.84 -2.20
CA SER A 91 0.80 -12.08 -1.91
C SER A 91 0.38 -13.53 -2.24
N GLY A 92 0.87 -14.09 -3.35
CA GLY A 92 0.67 -15.49 -3.70
C GLY A 92 1.30 -16.47 -2.70
N ALA A 93 2.54 -16.20 -2.29
CA ALA A 93 3.22 -17.02 -1.27
C ALA A 93 2.49 -16.99 0.10
N LEU A 94 1.87 -15.84 0.45
CA LEU A 94 1.03 -15.76 1.64
C LEU A 94 -0.25 -16.59 1.53
N CYS A 95 -0.86 -16.67 0.34
CA CYS A 95 -1.99 -17.58 0.11
C CYS A 95 -1.59 -19.04 0.35
N GLU A 96 -0.40 -19.46 -0.12
CA GLU A 96 0.12 -20.82 0.09
C GLU A 96 0.41 -21.10 1.59
N GLN A 97 0.70 -20.06 2.37
CA GLN A 97 0.89 -20.13 3.83
C GLN A 97 -0.42 -20.09 4.63
N GLY A 98 -1.59 -20.05 3.98
CA GLY A 98 -2.89 -20.07 4.64
C GLY A 98 -3.53 -18.70 4.85
N PHE A 99 -2.98 -17.62 4.25
CA PHE A 99 -3.58 -16.29 4.26
C PHE A 99 -4.22 -15.98 2.90
N PRO A 100 -5.48 -16.35 2.65
CA PRO A 100 -6.18 -15.95 1.44
C PRO A 100 -6.21 -14.42 1.30
N TYR A 101 -6.49 -13.89 0.12
CA TYR A 101 -6.45 -12.43 -0.13
C TYR A 101 -7.31 -11.64 0.86
N GLU A 102 -8.45 -12.17 1.27
CA GLU A 102 -9.35 -11.57 2.27
C GLU A 102 -8.77 -11.56 3.70
N SER A 103 -7.65 -12.23 3.94
CA SER A 103 -6.86 -12.18 5.17
C SER A 103 -5.55 -11.40 5.01
N GLN A 104 -5.30 -10.80 3.83
CA GLN A 104 -4.13 -9.98 3.56
C GLN A 104 -4.46 -8.49 3.59
N VAL A 105 -3.60 -7.70 4.22
CA VAL A 105 -3.70 -6.24 4.28
C VAL A 105 -2.50 -5.63 3.56
N LEU A 106 -2.75 -4.66 2.69
CA LEU A 106 -1.69 -3.86 2.07
C LEU A 106 -1.53 -2.56 2.87
N VAL A 107 -0.33 -2.28 3.37
CA VAL A 107 0.00 -1.04 4.08
C VAL A 107 1.22 -0.42 3.43
N GLY A 108 1.10 0.81 2.97
CA GLY A 108 2.21 1.53 2.36
C GLY A 108 2.33 2.96 2.84
N PHE A 109 3.54 3.51 2.71
CA PHE A 109 3.81 4.92 2.93
C PHE A 109 4.44 5.55 1.69
N SER A 110 3.98 6.75 1.31
CA SER A 110 4.56 7.56 0.22
C SER A 110 4.67 6.74 -1.09
N GLN A 111 5.86 6.52 -1.65
CA GLN A 111 6.06 5.67 -2.82
C GLN A 111 5.49 4.26 -2.63
N GLY A 112 5.61 3.70 -1.42
CA GLY A 112 5.02 2.40 -1.07
C GLY A 112 3.50 2.42 -1.02
N ALA A 113 2.88 3.52 -0.57
CA ALA A 113 1.44 3.70 -0.61
C ALA A 113 0.91 3.75 -2.04
N CYS A 114 1.63 4.46 -2.91
CA CYS A 114 1.29 4.50 -4.33
C CYS A 114 1.43 3.11 -4.98
N LEU A 115 2.48 2.37 -4.64
CA LEU A 115 2.69 1.01 -5.15
C LEU A 115 1.61 0.05 -4.67
N CYS A 116 1.22 0.08 -3.39
CA CYS A 116 0.13 -0.74 -2.86
C CYS A 116 -1.21 -0.42 -3.55
N SER A 117 -1.50 0.87 -3.74
CA SER A 117 -2.72 1.32 -4.42
C SER A 117 -2.79 0.83 -5.85
N GLU A 118 -1.69 0.98 -6.60
CA GLU A 118 -1.58 0.52 -7.98
C GLU A 118 -1.65 -1.01 -8.08
N PHE A 119 -1.01 -1.71 -7.15
CA PHE A 119 -1.04 -3.16 -7.09
C PHE A 119 -2.46 -3.68 -6.86
N VAL A 120 -3.18 -3.18 -5.86
CA VAL A 120 -4.55 -3.59 -5.55
C VAL A 120 -5.48 -3.26 -6.73
N TRP A 121 -5.31 -2.09 -7.35
CA TRP A 121 -6.09 -1.70 -8.52
C TRP A 121 -5.92 -2.67 -9.69
N ARG A 122 -4.66 -2.98 -10.06
CA ARG A 122 -4.36 -3.87 -11.19
C ARG A 122 -4.71 -5.33 -10.90
N ALA A 123 -4.55 -5.76 -9.64
CA ALA A 123 -4.92 -7.10 -9.23
C ALA A 123 -6.43 -7.38 -9.39
N GLY A 124 -7.27 -6.33 -9.29
CA GLY A 124 -8.71 -6.44 -9.50
C GLY A 124 -9.36 -7.50 -8.60
N ARG A 125 -8.92 -7.59 -7.35
CA ARG A 125 -9.41 -8.57 -6.37
C ARG A 125 -9.56 -7.93 -4.99
N ARG A 126 -10.46 -8.49 -4.20
CA ARG A 126 -10.71 -8.03 -2.85
C ARG A 126 -9.64 -8.54 -1.89
N TYR A 127 -8.96 -7.62 -1.20
CA TYR A 127 -8.11 -7.88 -0.04
C TYR A 127 -8.87 -7.61 1.27
N ARG A 128 -8.26 -7.93 2.43
CA ARG A 128 -8.83 -7.56 3.73
C ARG A 128 -8.96 -6.05 3.86
N ALA A 129 -7.92 -5.30 3.49
CA ALA A 129 -7.92 -3.84 3.46
C ALA A 129 -6.72 -3.30 2.68
N LEU A 130 -6.82 -2.02 2.26
CA LEU A 130 -5.71 -1.20 1.80
C LEU A 130 -5.56 0.02 2.72
N VAL A 131 -4.34 0.28 3.19
CA VAL A 131 -3.96 1.45 3.96
C VAL A 131 -2.85 2.18 3.21
N ALA A 132 -3.18 3.32 2.63
CA ALA A 132 -2.27 4.15 1.86
C ALA A 132 -1.98 5.45 2.61
N PHE A 133 -0.92 5.45 3.42
CA PHE A 133 -0.44 6.64 4.10
C PHE A 133 0.31 7.53 3.10
N THR A 134 -0.24 8.68 2.81
CA THR A 134 0.34 9.71 1.93
C THR A 134 0.69 9.16 0.55
N GLY A 135 -0.34 8.71 -0.19
CA GLY A 135 -0.18 8.17 -1.54
C GLY A 135 -1.50 7.83 -2.23
N GLY A 136 -1.43 7.53 -3.52
CA GLY A 136 -2.57 7.18 -4.37
C GLY A 136 -2.15 6.39 -5.59
N LEU A 137 -3.03 6.24 -6.58
CA LEU A 137 -2.76 5.52 -7.83
C LEU A 137 -1.61 6.15 -8.63
N ILE A 138 -0.80 5.32 -9.28
CA ILE A 138 0.35 5.75 -10.07
C ILE A 138 -0.10 6.14 -11.48
N GLY A 139 0.32 7.29 -11.96
CA GLY A 139 0.07 7.82 -13.30
C GLY A 139 -0.26 9.30 -13.31
N PRO A 140 -0.22 9.97 -14.46
CA PRO A 140 -0.51 11.39 -14.56
C PRO A 140 -1.96 11.70 -14.15
N PRO A 141 -2.21 12.92 -13.61
CA PRO A 141 -3.56 13.37 -13.28
C PRO A 141 -4.51 13.21 -14.46
N GLY A 142 -5.73 12.75 -14.21
CA GLY A 142 -6.74 12.54 -15.24
C GLY A 142 -6.51 11.30 -16.12
N MET A 143 -5.50 10.49 -15.85
CA MET A 143 -5.28 9.26 -16.62
C MET A 143 -6.54 8.38 -16.59
N HIS A 144 -6.96 7.94 -17.76
CA HIS A 144 -8.09 7.01 -17.87
C HIS A 144 -7.74 5.65 -17.26
N ARG A 145 -8.68 5.10 -16.49
CA ARG A 145 -8.59 3.74 -15.91
C ARG A 145 -9.94 3.06 -16.07
N ASP A 146 -9.92 1.85 -16.56
CA ASP A 146 -11.13 1.03 -16.60
C ASP A 146 -11.58 0.73 -15.18
N ILE A 147 -12.85 0.97 -14.91
CA ILE A 147 -13.50 0.69 -13.62
C ILE A 147 -14.38 -0.54 -13.81
N VAL A 148 -14.11 -1.58 -13.03
CA VAL A 148 -14.99 -2.74 -12.93
C VAL A 148 -15.88 -2.54 -11.70
N PRO A 149 -17.17 -2.20 -11.88
CA PRO A 149 -18.06 -1.93 -10.75
C PRO A 149 -18.16 -3.13 -9.81
N GLY A 150 -18.03 -2.87 -8.51
CA GLY A 150 -18.16 -3.90 -7.47
C GLY A 150 -16.96 -4.85 -7.33
N VAL A 151 -15.88 -4.66 -8.09
CA VAL A 151 -14.69 -5.54 -8.02
C VAL A 151 -14.10 -5.61 -6.61
N PHE A 152 -14.16 -4.51 -5.84
CA PHE A 152 -13.66 -4.49 -4.47
C PHE A 152 -14.69 -4.88 -3.40
N ASN A 153 -15.98 -4.98 -3.75
CA ASN A 153 -17.05 -5.55 -2.91
C ASN A 153 -16.99 -5.10 -1.42
N GLY A 154 -17.02 -3.79 -1.19
CA GLY A 154 -16.94 -3.21 0.16
C GLY A 154 -15.59 -3.37 0.85
N MET A 155 -14.49 -3.62 0.12
CA MET A 155 -13.15 -3.66 0.69
C MET A 155 -12.82 -2.35 1.39
N PRO A 156 -12.44 -2.38 2.68
CA PRO A 156 -12.05 -1.17 3.40
C PRO A 156 -10.75 -0.57 2.83
N VAL A 157 -10.76 0.73 2.55
CA VAL A 157 -9.61 1.47 2.04
C VAL A 157 -9.44 2.75 2.83
N LEU A 158 -8.24 2.97 3.36
CA LEU A 158 -7.83 4.25 3.94
C LEU A 158 -6.85 4.94 2.98
N PHE A 159 -7.23 6.11 2.51
CA PHE A 159 -6.32 7.07 1.90
C PHE A 159 -6.11 8.24 2.85
N SER A 160 -4.85 8.65 3.03
CA SER A 160 -4.52 9.85 3.78
C SER A 160 -3.43 10.66 3.08
N THR A 161 -3.39 11.97 3.33
CA THR A 161 -2.33 12.88 2.90
C THR A 161 -2.46 14.22 3.66
N TRP A 162 -1.59 15.16 3.32
CA TRP A 162 -1.65 16.55 3.72
C TRP A 162 -2.13 17.39 2.54
N ASP A 163 -2.78 18.52 2.77
CA ASP A 163 -3.35 19.34 1.69
C ASP A 163 -2.29 20.05 0.84
N ASP A 164 -1.14 20.38 1.45
CA ASP A 164 0.02 21.02 0.78
C ASP A 164 1.28 20.15 0.82
N ASP A 165 1.12 18.81 0.77
CA ASP A 165 2.23 17.86 0.74
C ASP A 165 3.17 18.13 -0.45
N PRO A 166 4.49 18.33 -0.23
CA PRO A 166 5.43 18.69 -1.30
C PRO A 166 5.67 17.59 -2.33
N HIS A 167 5.32 16.35 -2.01
CA HIS A 167 5.59 15.16 -2.84
C HIS A 167 4.33 14.55 -3.42
N VAL A 168 3.22 14.59 -2.68
CA VAL A 168 1.96 13.89 -3.01
C VAL A 168 0.82 14.90 -3.10
N PRO A 169 0.48 15.41 -4.29
CA PRO A 169 -0.63 16.33 -4.46
C PRO A 169 -1.94 15.73 -3.92
N ALA A 170 -2.60 16.45 -3.00
CA ALA A 170 -3.84 16.01 -2.38
C ALA A 170 -4.93 15.69 -3.42
N GLN A 171 -4.93 16.40 -4.56
CA GLN A 171 -5.88 16.16 -5.65
C GLN A 171 -5.72 14.74 -6.23
N SER A 172 -4.49 14.25 -6.42
CA SER A 172 -4.24 12.88 -6.93
C SER A 172 -4.73 11.80 -5.95
N VAL A 173 -4.66 12.08 -4.63
CA VAL A 173 -5.20 11.19 -3.60
C VAL A 173 -6.73 11.20 -3.60
N ARG A 174 -7.37 12.37 -3.78
CA ARG A 174 -8.84 12.48 -3.93
C ARG A 174 -9.34 11.69 -5.15
N GLU A 175 -8.67 11.83 -6.30
CA GLU A 175 -9.00 11.10 -7.51
C GLU A 175 -8.86 9.58 -7.32
N SER A 176 -7.82 9.14 -6.61
CA SER A 176 -7.62 7.73 -6.26
C SER A 176 -8.74 7.20 -5.37
N ALA A 177 -9.10 7.94 -4.32
CA ALA A 177 -10.19 7.60 -3.41
C ALA A 177 -11.53 7.49 -4.15
N GLN A 178 -11.83 8.43 -5.04
CA GLN A 178 -13.03 8.40 -5.87
C GLN A 178 -13.09 7.15 -6.75
N ARG A 179 -11.98 6.81 -7.45
CA ARG A 179 -11.94 5.63 -8.33
C ARG A 179 -12.14 4.33 -7.56
N PHE A 180 -11.52 4.19 -6.39
CA PHE A 180 -11.74 3.02 -5.54
C PHE A 180 -13.19 2.91 -5.06
N ALA A 181 -13.83 4.03 -4.70
CA ALA A 181 -15.24 4.06 -4.33
C ALA A 181 -16.16 3.67 -5.51
N GLU A 182 -15.88 4.19 -6.71
CA GLU A 182 -16.60 3.83 -7.95
C GLU A 182 -16.45 2.33 -8.29
N ALA A 183 -15.32 1.72 -7.93
CA ALA A 183 -15.05 0.29 -8.07
C ALA A 183 -15.64 -0.56 -6.92
N GLY A 184 -16.37 0.06 -5.98
CA GLY A 184 -17.10 -0.62 -4.91
C GLY A 184 -16.33 -0.82 -3.61
N ALA A 185 -15.23 -0.09 -3.37
CA ALA A 185 -14.55 -0.08 -2.08
C ALA A 185 -15.27 0.81 -1.06
N ASP A 186 -15.13 0.48 0.25
CA ASP A 186 -15.52 1.33 1.37
C ASP A 186 -14.34 2.26 1.72
N VAL A 187 -14.39 3.49 1.20
CA VAL A 187 -13.25 4.41 1.24
C VAL A 187 -13.36 5.43 2.36
N THR A 188 -12.37 5.44 3.23
CA THR A 188 -12.10 6.54 4.18
C THR A 188 -10.99 7.43 3.62
N LEU A 189 -11.26 8.72 3.43
CA LEU A 189 -10.29 9.71 2.99
C LEU A 189 -10.02 10.73 4.10
N LYS A 190 -8.75 10.92 4.48
CA LYS A 190 -8.30 11.90 5.49
C LYS A 190 -7.26 12.81 4.89
N ILE A 191 -7.61 14.09 4.75
CA ILE A 191 -6.69 15.14 4.30
C ILE A 191 -6.66 16.22 5.37
N GLU A 192 -5.48 16.54 5.86
CA GLU A 192 -5.30 17.55 6.89
C GLU A 192 -4.42 18.69 6.42
N ALA A 193 -4.64 19.86 6.98
CA ALA A 193 -3.94 21.10 6.60
C ALA A 193 -2.51 21.10 7.15
N SER A 194 -1.52 20.91 6.29
CA SER A 194 -0.08 21.07 6.56
C SER A 194 0.73 20.81 5.27
N ASP A 195 1.99 21.22 5.29
CA ASP A 195 3.03 20.95 4.31
C ASP A 195 3.96 19.79 4.70
N GLU A 196 3.57 19.01 5.70
CA GLU A 196 4.36 17.87 6.17
C GLU A 196 4.25 16.65 5.21
N HIS A 197 5.20 15.72 5.37
CA HIS A 197 5.20 14.43 4.70
C HIS A 197 5.54 13.32 5.69
N GLY A 198 4.55 12.62 6.22
CA GLY A 198 4.76 11.64 7.30
C GLY A 198 3.53 10.78 7.58
N ILE A 199 3.58 10.04 8.69
CA ILE A 199 2.47 9.21 9.21
C ILE A 199 2.08 9.71 10.60
N ARG A 200 0.86 10.20 10.74
CA ARG A 200 0.29 10.73 11.99
C ARG A 200 -0.18 9.60 12.91
N ASP A 201 -0.23 9.87 14.23
CA ASP A 201 -0.82 8.92 15.19
C ASP A 201 -2.32 8.70 14.93
N ALA A 202 -3.03 9.73 14.50
CA ALA A 202 -4.44 9.62 14.11
C ALA A 202 -4.65 8.63 12.96
N GLU A 203 -3.76 8.63 11.95
CA GLU A 203 -3.82 7.70 10.81
C GLU A 203 -3.59 6.25 11.22
N ILE A 204 -2.66 6.01 12.15
CA ILE A 204 -2.49 4.69 12.76
C ILE A 204 -3.76 4.27 13.50
N GLY A 205 -4.43 5.20 14.19
CA GLY A 205 -5.72 4.98 14.83
C GLY A 205 -6.82 4.57 13.84
N TYR A 206 -6.94 5.29 12.72
CA TYR A 206 -7.89 4.95 11.66
C TYR A 206 -7.60 3.59 11.04
N ALA A 207 -6.34 3.28 10.74
CA ALA A 207 -5.94 1.98 10.20
C ALA A 207 -6.30 0.83 11.17
N ARG A 208 -6.08 0.99 12.48
CA ARG A 208 -6.49 -0.01 13.48
C ARG A 208 -7.99 -0.22 13.52
N ALA A 209 -8.77 0.87 13.51
CA ALA A 209 -10.24 0.79 13.52
C ALA A 209 -10.76 0.04 12.28
N LEU A 210 -10.23 0.37 11.11
CA LEU A 210 -10.55 -0.26 9.84
C LEU A 210 -10.28 -1.77 9.84
N LEU A 211 -9.14 -2.23 10.40
CA LEU A 211 -8.84 -3.65 10.51
C LEU A 211 -9.67 -4.39 11.57
N SER A 212 -10.22 -3.66 12.54
CA SER A 212 -11.08 -4.24 13.59
C SER A 212 -12.55 -4.35 13.17
N GLY A 213 -12.92 -3.94 11.95
CA GLY A 213 -14.29 -3.90 11.47
C GLY A 213 -15.15 -2.81 12.14
N ARG A 214 -14.52 -1.85 12.83
CA ARG A 214 -15.19 -0.66 13.38
C ARG A 214 -15.05 0.45 12.34
N GLN A 215 -16.14 1.14 12.02
CA GLN A 215 -16.05 2.37 11.23
C GLN A 215 -15.21 3.40 12.04
N PRO A 216 -14.23 4.05 11.42
CA PRO A 216 -13.36 5.03 12.06
C PRO A 216 -14.08 6.36 12.33
#